data_c7dea7f052c1f6482ba423931579180e
#
_entry.id   c7dea7f052c1f6482ba423931579180e
#
_cell.length_a   1.000
_cell.length_b   1.000
_cell.length_c   1.000
_cell.angle_alpha   90.00
_cell.angle_beta   90.00
_cell.angle_gamma   90.00
#
_symmetry.space_group_name_H-M   'P 1'
#
loop_
_entity.id
_entity.type
_entity.pdbx_description
1 polymer ?
#
loop_
_entity_poly.entity_id
_entity_poly.type
_entity_poly.pdbx_seq_one_letter_code
_entity_poly.pdbx_strand_id
1 'polypeptide(L)'
;MANLFISESENQLSNKYLKDGYIIVDIQDIKSLDWIRQFYIRFIKNYLNQDLSNKDILNNFHKLIKIKDLNNFRLKLIQEVNKNKNFRKNYFNVASPFLNEIVGNELVMQNRVNLSIQLPNDKSSLLDVHADTWSGDSPFESVVWLPLVDCFKTKSMFILPALKYKKITKLFQSSKFK
;
A
#
# COMPACT_ATOMS: atom_id res chain seq x y z
N MET A 1 -10.96 0.27 39.16
CA MET A 1 -10.69 0.15 37.71
C MET A 1 -9.16 0.20 37.55
N ALA A 2 -8.58 -0.83 37.01
CA ALA A 2 -7.13 -0.79 36.72
C ALA A 2 -6.88 0.33 35.69
N ASN A 3 -5.95 1.25 36.01
CA ASN A 3 -5.46 2.21 35.04
C ASN A 3 -4.71 1.41 33.95
N LEU A 4 -5.39 1.11 32.86
CA LEU A 4 -4.75 0.53 31.70
C LEU A 4 -3.90 1.63 31.05
N PHE A 5 -2.62 1.34 30.83
CA PHE A 5 -1.70 2.23 30.08
C PHE A 5 -2.14 2.42 28.62
N ILE A 6 -3.07 1.61 28.15
CA ILE A 6 -3.59 1.55 26.78
C ILE A 6 -5.05 2.02 26.83
N SER A 7 -5.43 2.94 25.95
CA SER A 7 -6.81 3.40 25.80
C SER A 7 -7.71 2.27 25.28
N GLU A 8 -9.01 2.41 25.45
CA GLU A 8 -9.96 1.43 24.93
C GLU A 8 -9.91 1.35 23.40
N SER A 9 -9.72 2.48 22.71
CA SER A 9 -9.59 2.54 21.25
C SER A 9 -8.35 1.80 20.74
N GLU A 10 -7.20 1.99 21.39
CA GLU A 10 -5.95 1.26 21.08
C GLU A 10 -6.13 -0.25 21.27
N ASN A 11 -6.78 -0.64 22.37
CA ASN A 11 -7.04 -2.06 22.63
C ASN A 11 -7.99 -2.68 21.58
N GLN A 12 -9.02 -1.95 21.17
CA GLN A 12 -9.95 -2.41 20.12
C GLN A 12 -9.24 -2.54 18.78
N LEU A 13 -8.40 -1.58 18.39
CA LEU A 13 -7.63 -1.60 17.14
C LEU A 13 -6.65 -2.78 17.13
N SER A 14 -5.88 -2.94 18.19
CA SER A 14 -4.93 -4.05 18.35
C SER A 14 -5.61 -5.42 18.29
N ASN A 15 -6.72 -5.59 19.03
CA ASN A 15 -7.49 -6.84 19.01
C ASN A 15 -8.06 -7.15 17.62
N LYS A 16 -8.52 -6.14 16.88
CA LYS A 16 -9.00 -6.31 15.52
C LYS A 16 -7.86 -6.75 14.60
N TYR A 17 -6.69 -6.11 14.71
CA TYR A 17 -5.52 -6.49 13.92
C TYR A 17 -5.07 -7.94 14.20
N LEU A 18 -4.98 -8.32 15.47
CA LEU A 18 -4.61 -9.69 15.87
C LEU A 18 -5.60 -10.73 15.37
N LYS A 19 -6.89 -10.40 15.35
CA LYS A 19 -7.94 -11.30 14.89
C LYS A 19 -7.98 -11.47 13.38
N ASP A 20 -7.92 -10.35 12.65
CA ASP A 20 -8.18 -10.32 11.21
C ASP A 20 -6.88 -10.41 10.38
N GLY A 21 -5.73 -10.03 10.97
CA GLY A 21 -4.43 -9.93 10.31
C GLY A 21 -4.27 -8.66 9.48
N TYR A 22 -5.26 -7.76 9.48
CA TYR A 22 -5.22 -6.47 8.82
C TYR A 22 -6.23 -5.50 9.43
N ILE A 23 -6.01 -4.21 9.18
CA ILE A 23 -6.99 -3.15 9.44
C ILE A 23 -7.14 -2.26 8.21
N ILE A 24 -8.32 -1.67 8.07
CA ILE A 24 -8.59 -0.60 7.11
C ILE A 24 -9.03 0.60 7.93
N VAL A 25 -8.33 1.71 7.77
CA VAL A 25 -8.53 2.93 8.56
C VAL A 25 -8.50 4.16 7.66
N ASP A 26 -9.18 5.21 8.08
CA ASP A 26 -9.13 6.50 7.42
C ASP A 26 -7.85 7.24 7.80
N ILE A 27 -7.23 7.91 6.83
CA ILE A 27 -6.00 8.65 7.04
C ILE A 27 -6.30 9.91 7.87
N GLN A 28 -5.56 10.08 8.96
CA GLN A 28 -5.67 11.25 9.85
C GLN A 28 -4.79 12.42 9.35
N ASP A 29 -3.58 12.15 8.88
CA ASP A 29 -2.66 13.16 8.33
C ASP A 29 -2.97 13.44 6.85
N ILE A 30 -4.02 14.23 6.62
CA ILE A 30 -4.43 14.65 5.28
C ILE A 30 -3.36 15.49 4.58
N LYS A 31 -2.55 16.26 5.32
CA LYS A 31 -1.48 17.06 4.72
C LYS A 31 -0.41 16.19 4.07
N SER A 32 0.01 15.12 4.73
CA SER A 32 0.96 14.17 4.18
C SER A 32 0.38 13.39 3.01
N LEU A 33 -0.90 13.00 3.06
CA LEU A 33 -1.58 12.35 1.94
C LEU A 33 -1.64 13.29 0.72
N ASP A 34 -2.07 14.53 0.90
CA ASP A 34 -2.16 15.51 -0.18
C ASP A 34 -0.78 15.79 -0.78
N TRP A 35 0.25 15.88 0.04
CA TRP A 35 1.62 16.03 -0.44
C TRP A 35 2.03 14.86 -1.35
N ILE A 36 1.75 13.61 -0.95
CA ILE A 36 2.03 12.40 -1.74
C ILE A 36 1.25 12.46 -3.06
N ARG A 37 -0.05 12.75 -3.02
CA ARG A 37 -0.89 12.84 -4.22
C ARG A 37 -0.36 13.90 -5.19
N GLN A 38 -0.01 15.08 -4.69
CA GLN A 38 0.54 16.16 -5.51
C GLN A 38 1.91 15.81 -6.09
N PHE A 39 2.73 15.04 -5.36
CA PHE A 39 3.99 14.54 -5.89
C PHE A 39 3.77 13.68 -7.14
N TYR A 40 2.85 12.72 -7.08
CA TYR A 40 2.51 11.87 -8.23
C TYR A 40 1.90 12.66 -9.39
N ILE A 41 0.98 13.57 -9.11
CA ILE A 41 0.34 14.40 -10.12
C ILE A 41 1.38 15.26 -10.88
N ARG A 42 2.29 15.91 -10.16
CA ARG A 42 3.38 16.68 -10.78
C ARG A 42 4.29 15.80 -11.63
N PHE A 43 4.65 14.62 -11.14
CA PHE A 43 5.46 13.70 -11.91
C PHE A 43 4.77 13.27 -13.21
N ILE A 44 3.47 12.93 -13.16
CA ILE A 44 2.69 12.55 -14.34
C ILE A 44 2.67 13.66 -15.37
N LYS A 45 2.36 14.90 -14.97
CA LYS A 45 2.33 16.05 -15.85
C LYS A 45 3.68 16.29 -16.53
N ASN A 46 4.76 16.26 -15.76
CA ASN A 46 6.11 16.47 -16.27
C ASN A 46 6.53 15.35 -17.24
N TYR A 47 6.22 14.08 -16.89
CA TYR A 47 6.56 12.94 -17.72
C TYR A 47 5.85 12.96 -19.07
N LEU A 48 4.57 13.36 -19.08
CA LEU A 48 3.75 13.44 -20.28
C LEU A 48 3.96 14.75 -21.05
N ASN A 49 4.63 15.74 -20.45
CA ASN A 49 4.78 17.11 -20.97
C ASN A 49 3.43 17.72 -21.36
N GLN A 50 2.44 17.59 -20.46
CA GLN A 50 1.07 18.04 -20.69
C GLN A 50 0.56 18.85 -19.49
N ASP A 51 -0.10 19.96 -19.77
CA ASP A 51 -0.83 20.72 -18.75
C ASP A 51 -2.22 20.09 -18.54
N LEU A 52 -2.28 19.10 -17.68
CA LEU A 52 -3.50 18.38 -17.33
C LEU A 52 -4.17 19.00 -16.11
N SER A 53 -5.49 19.03 -16.08
CA SER A 53 -6.21 19.36 -14.84
C SER A 53 -5.82 18.37 -13.74
N ASN A 54 -5.66 18.84 -12.49
CA ASN A 54 -5.39 17.99 -11.34
C ASN A 54 -6.57 17.08 -11.00
N LYS A 55 -7.77 17.41 -11.49
CA LYS A 55 -8.99 16.69 -11.20
C LYS A 55 -8.89 15.27 -11.77
N ASP A 56 -9.00 14.29 -10.90
CA ASP A 56 -9.07 12.87 -11.23
C ASP A 56 -7.91 12.28 -12.07
N ILE A 57 -6.76 12.99 -12.17
CA ILE A 57 -5.60 12.48 -12.91
C ILE A 57 -5.25 11.06 -12.48
N LEU A 58 -5.20 10.80 -11.18
CA LEU A 58 -4.82 9.49 -10.65
C LEU A 58 -5.85 8.42 -11.02
N ASN A 59 -7.14 8.71 -10.86
CA ASN A 59 -8.21 7.77 -11.22
C ASN A 59 -8.30 7.51 -12.73
N ASN A 60 -7.89 8.48 -13.55
CA ASN A 60 -7.92 8.39 -15.01
C ASN A 60 -6.55 8.12 -15.65
N PHE A 61 -5.54 7.78 -14.86
CA PHE A 61 -4.17 7.57 -15.35
C PHE A 61 -4.10 6.53 -16.48
N HIS A 62 -4.93 5.51 -16.45
CA HIS A 62 -5.04 4.50 -17.50
C HIS A 62 -5.43 5.05 -18.88
N LYS A 63 -5.98 6.26 -18.96
CA LYS A 63 -6.29 6.96 -20.22
C LYS A 63 -5.12 7.77 -20.76
N LEU A 64 -4.12 8.02 -19.90
CA LEU A 64 -2.99 8.90 -20.19
C LEU A 64 -1.74 8.14 -20.66
N ILE A 65 -1.62 6.87 -20.30
CA ILE A 65 -0.44 6.06 -20.62
C ILE A 65 -0.84 4.75 -21.30
N LYS A 66 -0.06 4.35 -22.29
CA LYS A 66 -0.24 3.05 -22.96
C LYS A 66 0.49 1.94 -22.21
N ILE A 67 -0.03 0.72 -22.24
CA ILE A 67 0.57 -0.44 -21.56
C ILE A 67 2.04 -0.62 -21.95
N LYS A 68 2.40 -0.44 -23.23
CA LYS A 68 3.78 -0.57 -23.72
C LYS A 68 4.77 0.41 -23.07
N ASP A 69 4.30 1.57 -22.62
CA ASP A 69 5.12 2.64 -22.03
C ASP A 69 5.11 2.57 -20.49
N LEU A 70 4.24 1.75 -19.91
CA LEU A 70 3.98 1.69 -18.48
C LEU A 70 5.21 1.29 -17.67
N ASN A 71 5.98 0.31 -18.13
CA ASN A 71 7.16 -0.14 -17.39
C ASN A 71 8.24 0.95 -17.30
N ASN A 72 8.49 1.67 -18.38
CA ASN A 72 9.44 2.80 -18.38
C ASN A 72 8.95 3.94 -17.44
N PHE A 73 7.65 4.22 -17.46
CA PHE A 73 7.04 5.16 -16.53
C PHE A 73 7.24 4.74 -15.07
N ARG A 74 6.94 3.48 -14.74
CA ARG A 74 7.11 2.91 -13.38
C ARG A 74 8.55 3.06 -12.89
N LEU A 75 9.52 2.65 -13.70
CA LEU A 75 10.93 2.72 -13.31
C LEU A 75 11.37 4.15 -12.99
N LYS A 76 11.01 5.11 -13.84
CA LYS A 76 11.32 6.52 -13.60
C LYS A 76 10.62 7.06 -12.35
N LEU A 77 9.34 6.74 -12.17
CA LEU A 77 8.58 7.17 -10.99
C LEU A 77 9.15 6.59 -9.70
N ILE A 78 9.46 5.29 -9.67
CA ILE A 78 10.09 4.63 -8.51
C ILE A 78 11.43 5.30 -8.17
N GLN A 79 12.23 5.64 -9.17
CA GLN A 79 13.48 6.36 -8.95
C GLN A 79 13.25 7.73 -8.32
N GLU A 80 12.30 8.51 -8.82
CA GLU A 80 11.98 9.84 -8.27
C GLU A 80 11.40 9.77 -6.85
N VAL A 81 10.51 8.82 -6.58
CA VAL A 81 9.99 8.54 -5.24
C VAL A 81 11.15 8.29 -4.27
N ASN A 82 12.08 7.41 -4.63
CA ASN A 82 13.13 6.97 -3.74
C ASN A 82 14.32 7.96 -3.63
N LYS A 83 14.46 8.89 -4.57
CA LYS A 83 15.40 10.03 -4.45
C LYS A 83 14.88 11.13 -3.54
N ASN A 84 13.57 11.28 -3.41
CA ASN A 84 12.98 12.37 -2.64
C ASN A 84 12.96 12.05 -1.15
N LYS A 85 13.82 12.74 -0.39
CA LYS A 85 13.96 12.54 1.06
C LYS A 85 12.65 12.77 1.85
N ASN A 86 11.76 13.63 1.35
CA ASN A 86 10.50 13.93 2.01
C ASN A 86 9.42 12.86 1.73
N PHE A 87 9.59 12.03 0.69
CA PHE A 87 8.58 11.05 0.33
C PHE A 87 8.38 10.02 1.44
N ARG A 88 9.45 9.40 1.93
CA ARG A 88 9.39 8.43 3.02
C ARG A 88 8.80 9.03 4.30
N LYS A 89 9.15 10.29 4.61
CA LYS A 89 8.60 10.99 5.79
C LYS A 89 7.08 11.14 5.68
N ASN A 90 6.58 11.64 4.56
CA ASN A 90 5.13 11.80 4.37
C ASN A 90 4.43 10.44 4.34
N TYR A 91 5.03 9.43 3.71
CA TYR A 91 4.47 8.08 3.69
C TYR A 91 4.40 7.45 5.09
N PHE A 92 5.42 7.63 5.91
CA PHE A 92 5.40 7.21 7.31
C PHE A 92 4.34 7.95 8.12
N ASN A 93 4.23 9.27 7.96
CA ASN A 93 3.27 10.08 8.69
C ASN A 93 1.81 9.65 8.50
N VAL A 94 1.41 9.21 7.31
CA VAL A 94 0.03 8.73 7.07
C VAL A 94 -0.29 7.43 7.80
N ALA A 95 0.71 6.64 8.17
CA ALA A 95 0.52 5.34 8.82
C ALA A 95 0.93 5.33 10.30
N SER A 96 1.81 6.24 10.74
CA SER A 96 2.42 6.21 12.07
C SER A 96 1.41 6.20 13.23
N PRO A 97 0.27 6.91 13.20
CA PRO A 97 -0.68 6.82 14.30
C PRO A 97 -1.15 5.39 14.58
N PHE A 98 -1.42 4.65 13.50
CA PHE A 98 -1.89 3.26 13.61
C PHE A 98 -0.76 2.26 13.84
N LEU A 99 0.41 2.48 13.23
CA LEU A 99 1.57 1.62 13.45
C LEU A 99 2.03 1.64 14.90
N ASN A 100 2.06 2.81 15.53
CA ASN A 100 2.43 2.94 16.93
C ASN A 100 1.50 2.14 17.85
N GLU A 101 0.20 2.08 17.53
CA GLU A 101 -0.79 1.32 18.30
C GLU A 101 -0.70 -0.19 18.07
N ILE A 102 -0.36 -0.64 16.85
CA ILE A 102 -0.39 -2.05 16.46
C ILE A 102 0.94 -2.75 16.74
N VAL A 103 2.05 -2.10 16.42
CA VAL A 103 3.40 -2.69 16.46
C VAL A 103 4.35 -1.98 17.41
N GLY A 104 3.94 -0.86 18.01
CA GLY A 104 4.75 -0.06 18.94
C GLY A 104 5.58 1.01 18.23
N ASN A 105 6.42 1.68 19.00
CA ASN A 105 7.19 2.86 18.56
C ASN A 105 8.64 2.56 18.15
N GLU A 106 9.13 1.34 18.35
CA GLU A 106 10.45 0.91 17.92
C GLU A 106 10.39 0.34 16.50
N LEU A 107 10.26 1.24 15.51
CA LEU A 107 10.01 0.88 14.12
C LEU A 107 11.23 1.12 13.24
N VAL A 108 11.47 0.19 12.33
CA VAL A 108 12.41 0.34 11.23
C VAL A 108 11.63 0.34 9.92
N MET A 109 11.78 1.38 9.11
CA MET A 109 11.16 1.48 7.81
C MET A 109 12.15 1.10 6.72
N GLN A 110 11.73 0.26 5.78
CA GLN A 110 12.54 -0.09 4.60
C GLN A 110 13.03 1.17 3.85
N ASN A 111 14.19 1.07 3.21
CA ASN A 111 14.81 2.21 2.52
C ASN A 111 14.04 2.65 1.27
N ARG A 112 13.34 1.74 0.62
CA ARG A 112 12.62 2.02 -0.61
C ARG A 112 11.12 1.89 -0.40
N VAL A 113 10.38 2.82 -0.98
CA VAL A 113 8.92 2.72 -1.08
C VAL A 113 8.60 2.04 -2.40
N ASN A 114 7.84 0.96 -2.34
CA ASN A 114 7.36 0.25 -3.51
C ASN A 114 6.13 0.94 -4.09
N LEU A 115 5.93 0.81 -5.40
CA LEU A 115 4.80 1.36 -6.11
C LEU A 115 4.23 0.31 -7.06
N SER A 116 2.95 0.04 -6.92
CA SER A 116 2.20 -0.79 -7.87
C SER A 116 1.30 0.08 -8.73
N ILE A 117 1.38 -0.08 -10.04
CA ILE A 117 0.47 0.54 -10.99
C ILE A 117 -0.11 -0.57 -11.85
N GLN A 118 -1.41 -0.73 -11.80
CA GLN A 118 -2.14 -1.72 -12.59
C GLN A 118 -3.12 -1.00 -13.50
N LEU A 119 -3.05 -1.30 -14.79
CA LEU A 119 -3.97 -0.76 -15.78
C LEU A 119 -5.07 -1.78 -16.11
N PRO A 120 -6.24 -1.32 -16.57
CA PRO A 120 -7.28 -2.22 -17.07
C PRO A 120 -6.73 -3.13 -18.18
N ASN A 121 -7.07 -4.42 -18.11
CA ASN A 121 -6.66 -5.46 -19.07
C ASN A 121 -5.13 -5.74 -19.12
N ASP A 122 -4.34 -5.20 -18.19
CA ASP A 122 -2.92 -5.50 -18.08
C ASP A 122 -2.70 -6.68 -17.14
N LYS A 123 -2.53 -7.87 -17.71
CA LYS A 123 -2.23 -9.09 -16.93
C LYS A 123 -0.78 -9.14 -16.44
N SER A 124 0.13 -8.40 -17.08
CA SER A 124 1.57 -8.43 -16.74
C SER A 124 1.89 -7.77 -15.39
N SER A 125 0.95 -7.00 -14.87
CA SER A 125 1.09 -6.26 -13.59
C SER A 125 0.35 -6.94 -12.44
N LEU A 126 -0.36 -8.03 -12.69
CA LEU A 126 -1.05 -8.76 -11.64
C LEU A 126 -0.03 -9.59 -10.86
N LEU A 127 -0.14 -9.52 -9.55
CA LEU A 127 0.57 -10.41 -8.64
C LEU A 127 -0.33 -11.61 -8.35
N ASP A 128 0.23 -12.80 -8.45
CA ASP A 128 -0.44 -14.01 -8.00
C ASP A 128 -0.66 -13.98 -6.49
N VAL A 129 -1.54 -14.86 -6.01
CA VAL A 129 -1.75 -15.02 -4.57
C VAL A 129 -0.43 -15.41 -3.91
N HIS A 130 0.02 -14.61 -2.98
CA HIS A 130 1.30 -14.79 -2.30
C HIS A 130 1.20 -14.34 -0.83
N ALA A 131 2.19 -14.70 -0.05
CA ALA A 131 2.52 -14.05 1.20
C ALA A 131 3.98 -13.59 1.10
N ASP A 132 4.26 -12.38 1.59
CA ASP A 132 5.59 -11.76 1.50
C ASP A 132 6.66 -12.65 2.14
N THR A 133 6.31 -13.34 3.22
CA THR A 133 7.16 -14.35 3.88
C THR A 133 7.58 -15.52 2.98
N TRP A 134 6.83 -15.82 1.92
CA TRP A 134 7.24 -16.86 0.95
C TRP A 134 8.39 -16.41 0.07
N SER A 135 8.56 -15.11 -0.08
CA SER A 135 9.67 -14.47 -0.83
C SER A 135 10.88 -14.17 0.05
N GLY A 136 10.80 -14.47 1.35
CA GLY A 136 11.90 -14.27 2.31
C GLY A 136 11.78 -13.01 3.15
N ASP A 137 10.67 -12.30 3.08
CA ASP A 137 10.43 -11.15 3.94
C ASP A 137 10.19 -11.57 5.40
N SER A 138 10.43 -10.67 6.32
CA SER A 138 10.34 -10.94 7.75
C SER A 138 8.89 -11.22 8.18
N PRO A 139 8.65 -12.25 9.03
CA PRO A 139 7.32 -12.47 9.60
C PRO A 139 6.90 -11.38 10.60
N PHE A 140 7.82 -10.50 10.98
CA PHE A 140 7.58 -9.34 11.85
C PHE A 140 7.35 -8.05 11.06
N GLU A 141 7.24 -8.13 9.74
CA GLU A 141 6.96 -6.98 8.90
C GLU A 141 5.47 -6.61 8.94
N SER A 142 5.20 -5.31 9.05
CA SER A 142 3.87 -4.75 8.87
C SER A 142 3.82 -3.97 7.56
N VAL A 143 3.01 -4.43 6.63
CA VAL A 143 2.88 -3.80 5.31
C VAL A 143 1.83 -2.70 5.36
N VAL A 144 2.23 -1.50 4.94
CA VAL A 144 1.32 -0.37 4.75
C VAL A 144 0.96 -0.27 3.27
N TRP A 145 -0.32 -0.42 2.95
CA TRP A 145 -0.83 -0.24 1.62
C TRP A 145 -1.67 1.04 1.54
N LEU A 146 -1.20 2.01 0.74
CA LEU A 146 -1.84 3.31 0.56
C LEU A 146 -2.44 3.40 -0.84
N PRO A 147 -3.75 3.29 -1.02
CA PRO A 147 -4.38 3.52 -2.31
C PRO A 147 -4.39 5.02 -2.65
N LEU A 148 -3.98 5.36 -3.87
CA LEU A 148 -3.99 6.72 -4.39
C LEU A 148 -5.15 6.98 -5.34
N VAL A 149 -5.98 5.97 -5.56
CA VAL A 149 -7.15 5.96 -6.44
C VAL A 149 -8.33 5.36 -5.71
N ASP A 150 -9.53 5.61 -6.22
CA ASP A 150 -10.74 4.99 -5.68
C ASP A 150 -10.70 3.47 -5.90
N CYS A 151 -10.78 2.71 -4.81
CA CYS A 151 -10.71 1.26 -4.82
C CYS A 151 -12.10 0.65 -4.68
N PHE A 152 -12.51 -0.12 -5.69
CA PHE A 152 -13.78 -0.84 -5.69
C PHE A 152 -13.73 -2.05 -6.63
N LYS A 153 -14.51 -3.07 -6.35
CA LYS A 153 -14.58 -4.31 -7.14
C LYS A 153 -13.17 -4.89 -7.42
N THR A 154 -12.84 -5.11 -8.69
CA THR A 154 -11.52 -5.62 -9.12
C THR A 154 -10.40 -4.59 -9.06
N LYS A 155 -10.71 -3.32 -8.82
CA LYS A 155 -9.75 -2.22 -8.63
C LYS A 155 -9.37 -2.10 -7.14
N SER A 156 -8.99 -3.20 -6.53
CA SER A 156 -8.62 -3.25 -5.11
C SER A 156 -7.71 -4.45 -4.83
N MET A 157 -7.08 -4.43 -3.67
CA MET A 157 -6.30 -5.55 -3.16
C MET A 157 -7.23 -6.56 -2.46
N PHE A 158 -6.94 -7.84 -2.60
CA PHE A 158 -7.62 -8.91 -1.89
C PHE A 158 -6.71 -9.44 -0.78
N ILE A 159 -7.23 -9.51 0.44
CA ILE A 159 -6.52 -10.04 1.59
C ILE A 159 -7.28 -11.26 2.11
N LEU A 160 -6.56 -12.33 2.36
CA LEU A 160 -7.10 -13.51 3.04
C LEU A 160 -7.02 -13.30 4.55
N PRO A 161 -8.14 -13.23 5.27
CA PRO A 161 -8.13 -13.09 6.73
C PRO A 161 -7.40 -14.25 7.41
N ALA A 162 -6.65 -13.96 8.47
CA ALA A 162 -5.83 -14.93 9.21
C ALA A 162 -6.60 -16.16 9.66
N LEU A 163 -7.85 -15.99 10.09
CA LEU A 163 -8.72 -17.12 10.50
C LEU A 163 -9.05 -18.11 9.38
N LYS A 164 -8.98 -17.66 8.12
CA LYS A 164 -9.22 -18.50 6.94
C LYS A 164 -7.95 -19.16 6.40
N TYR A 165 -6.78 -18.67 6.84
CA TYR A 165 -5.49 -19.13 6.36
C TYR A 165 -5.29 -20.67 6.54
N LYS A 166 -5.58 -21.20 7.71
CA LYS A 166 -5.41 -22.63 8.01
C LYS A 166 -6.17 -23.57 7.04
N LYS A 167 -7.31 -23.13 6.52
CA LYS A 167 -8.10 -23.93 5.56
C LYS A 167 -7.46 -23.93 4.17
N ILE A 168 -6.81 -22.86 3.79
CA ILE A 168 -6.25 -22.65 2.44
C ILE A 168 -4.80 -23.08 2.36
N THR A 169 -4.02 -22.97 3.44
CA THR A 169 -2.61 -23.40 3.48
C THR A 169 -2.43 -24.85 3.00
N LYS A 170 -3.34 -25.76 3.38
CA LYS A 170 -3.31 -27.14 2.91
C LYS A 170 -3.49 -27.28 1.40
N LEU A 171 -4.24 -26.35 0.77
CA LEU A 171 -4.42 -26.34 -0.68
C LEU A 171 -3.16 -25.80 -1.39
N PHE A 172 -2.54 -24.76 -0.86
CA PHE A 172 -1.30 -24.20 -1.42
C PHE A 172 -0.08 -25.09 -1.22
N GLN A 173 -0.04 -25.88 -0.15
CA GLN A 173 1.01 -26.88 0.09
C GLN A 173 0.84 -28.14 -0.76
N SER A 174 -0.34 -28.38 -1.30
CA SER A 174 -0.55 -29.48 -2.23
C SER A 174 0.04 -29.10 -3.59
N SER A 175 0.82 -30.01 -4.20
CA SER A 175 1.52 -29.87 -5.48
C SER A 175 0.64 -29.50 -6.70
N LYS A 176 -0.63 -29.21 -6.50
CA LYS A 176 -1.60 -28.81 -7.53
C LYS A 176 -1.52 -27.33 -7.94
N PHE A 177 -0.68 -26.52 -7.24
CA PHE A 177 -0.47 -25.08 -7.52
C PHE A 177 0.99 -24.75 -7.90
N LYS A 178 1.69 -25.73 -8.47
CA LYS A 178 3.00 -25.48 -9.10
C LYS A 178 2.81 -25.05 -10.53
#